data_3e6514d180abe3da3b58aab532bcce08
#
_entry.id   3e6514d180abe3da3b58aab532bcce08
#
_cell.length_a   1.000
_cell.length_b   1.000
_cell.length_c   1.000
_cell.angle_alpha   90.00
_cell.angle_beta   90.00
_cell.angle_gamma   90.00
#
_symmetry.space_group_name_H-M   'P 1'
#
loop_
_entity.id
_entity.type
_entity.pdbx_description
1 polymer ?
#
loop_
_entity_poly.entity_id
_entity_poly.type
_entity_poly.pdbx_seq_one_letter_code
_entity_poly.pdbx_strand_id
1 'polypeptide(L)'
;MKVGLDTSVVLRLLVGAPKDQWQRAIDLLETLARKGDEPVVSDLVVAETYFALQHHYGVPKNEALQALRSMFAEGEIVSSGSAAEVLVKSGLATAKPGFVDRMIHSTYTQLGGVMVTFEQSAKKLPSVRVL
;
A
#
# COMPACT_ATOMS: atom_id res chain seq x y z
N MET A 1 1.46 -19.51 -8.82
CA MET A 1 2.66 -18.90 -8.21
C MET A 1 2.35 -17.45 -7.85
N LYS A 2 3.06 -16.89 -6.92
CA LYS A 2 2.94 -15.47 -6.58
C LYS A 2 3.84 -14.64 -7.48
N VAL A 3 3.31 -13.54 -8.01
CA VAL A 3 4.02 -12.65 -8.92
C VAL A 3 4.05 -11.25 -8.31
N GLY A 4 5.25 -10.80 -7.92
CA GLY A 4 5.41 -9.47 -7.30
C GLY A 4 5.35 -8.36 -8.32
N LEU A 5 4.54 -7.34 -8.04
CA LEU A 5 4.45 -6.15 -8.87
C LEU A 5 5.34 -5.05 -8.28
N ASP A 6 6.15 -4.45 -9.13
CA ASP A 6 6.98 -3.30 -8.74
C ASP A 6 6.17 -2.01 -8.77
N THR A 7 6.71 -0.98 -8.14
CA THR A 7 6.08 0.34 -8.04
C THR A 7 5.69 0.90 -9.40
N SER A 8 6.54 0.73 -10.42
CA SER A 8 6.24 1.24 -11.77
C SER A 8 4.96 0.60 -12.36
N VAL A 9 4.75 -0.69 -12.12
CA VAL A 9 3.54 -1.38 -12.58
C VAL A 9 2.32 -0.89 -11.84
N VAL A 10 2.40 -0.81 -10.52
CA VAL A 10 1.30 -0.33 -9.67
C VAL A 10 0.90 1.09 -10.06
N LEU A 11 1.87 1.97 -10.27
CA LEU A 11 1.59 3.35 -10.69
C LEU A 11 0.87 3.40 -12.04
N ARG A 12 1.28 2.57 -13.01
CA ARG A 12 0.60 2.51 -14.31
C ARG A 12 -0.85 2.07 -14.17
N LEU A 13 -1.09 1.09 -13.32
CA LEU A 13 -2.46 0.63 -13.05
C LEU A 13 -3.33 1.73 -12.41
N LEU A 14 -2.79 2.46 -11.45
CA LEU A 14 -3.56 3.47 -10.71
C LEU A 14 -3.69 4.79 -11.46
N VAL A 15 -2.66 5.21 -12.18
CA VAL A 15 -2.63 6.51 -12.91
C VAL A 15 -3.25 6.37 -14.30
N GLY A 16 -3.08 5.22 -14.95
CA GLY A 16 -3.63 4.97 -16.28
C GLY A 16 -2.83 5.60 -17.41
N ALA A 17 -1.62 6.06 -17.17
CA ALA A 17 -0.75 6.70 -18.16
C ALA A 17 0.71 6.35 -17.91
N PRO A 18 1.56 6.24 -18.97
CA PRO A 18 1.18 6.30 -20.37
C PRO A 18 0.26 5.15 -20.80
N LYS A 19 -0.57 5.41 -21.78
CA LYS A 19 -1.63 4.47 -22.17
C LYS A 19 -1.11 3.09 -22.58
N ASP A 20 -0.03 3.04 -23.33
CA ASP A 20 0.57 1.76 -23.78
C ASP A 20 1.10 0.93 -22.59
N GLN A 21 1.72 1.58 -21.62
CA GLN A 21 2.21 0.90 -20.42
C GLN A 21 1.06 0.45 -19.52
N TRP A 22 0.03 1.29 -19.39
CA TRP A 22 -1.18 0.90 -18.67
C TRP A 22 -1.83 -0.33 -19.30
N GLN A 23 -1.96 -0.36 -20.62
CA GLN A 23 -2.55 -1.49 -21.33
C GLN A 23 -1.73 -2.77 -21.10
N ARG A 24 -0.41 -2.67 -21.13
CA ARG A 24 0.47 -3.81 -20.87
C ARG A 24 0.32 -4.33 -19.44
N ALA A 25 0.11 -3.44 -18.48
CA ALA A 25 -0.12 -3.82 -17.09
C ALA A 25 -1.48 -4.52 -16.92
N ILE A 26 -2.52 -4.04 -17.58
CA ILE A 26 -3.84 -4.68 -17.60
C ILE A 26 -3.75 -6.08 -18.23
N ASP A 27 -3.06 -6.18 -19.37
CA ASP A 27 -2.88 -7.46 -20.07
C ASP A 27 -2.13 -8.47 -19.19
N LEU A 28 -1.17 -7.99 -18.42
CA LEU A 28 -0.47 -8.84 -17.45
C LEU A 28 -1.44 -9.41 -16.41
N LEU A 29 -2.28 -8.58 -15.81
CA LEU A 29 -3.23 -9.05 -14.79
C LEU A 29 -4.19 -10.09 -15.37
N GLU A 30 -4.67 -9.89 -16.59
CA GLU A 30 -5.53 -10.85 -17.27
C GLU A 30 -4.82 -12.18 -17.50
N THR A 31 -3.55 -12.12 -17.91
CA THR A 31 -2.72 -13.32 -18.12
C THR A 31 -2.51 -14.08 -16.81
N LEU A 32 -2.21 -13.37 -15.73
CA LEU A 32 -2.03 -14.00 -14.42
C LEU A 32 -3.30 -14.68 -13.94
N ALA A 33 -4.44 -14.01 -14.12
CA ALA A 33 -5.74 -14.58 -13.73
C ALA A 33 -6.02 -15.88 -14.48
N ARG A 34 -5.75 -15.92 -15.80
CA ARG A 34 -5.96 -17.13 -16.60
C ARG A 34 -5.06 -18.29 -16.18
N LYS A 35 -3.86 -17.99 -15.70
CA LYS A 35 -2.88 -19.00 -15.25
C LYS A 35 -3.12 -19.44 -13.80
N GLY A 36 -3.98 -18.77 -13.06
CA GLY A 36 -4.16 -18.99 -11.64
C GLY A 36 -3.00 -18.46 -10.81
N ASP A 37 -2.21 -17.53 -11.35
CA ASP A 37 -1.13 -16.87 -10.63
C ASP A 37 -1.66 -15.66 -9.85
N GLU A 38 -1.03 -15.35 -8.72
CA GLU A 38 -1.50 -14.32 -7.80
C GLU A 38 -0.59 -13.10 -7.84
N PRO A 39 -1.07 -11.94 -8.33
CA PRO A 39 -0.29 -10.71 -8.24
C PRO A 39 -0.24 -10.21 -6.81
N VAL A 40 0.97 -9.91 -6.32
CA VAL A 40 1.18 -9.43 -4.96
C VAL A 40 1.93 -8.11 -4.94
N VAL A 41 1.63 -7.27 -3.95
CA VAL A 41 2.27 -5.98 -3.74
C VAL A 41 2.76 -5.90 -2.29
N SER A 42 4.05 -5.59 -2.12
CA SER A 42 4.67 -5.48 -0.80
C SER A 42 4.38 -4.12 -0.15
N ASP A 43 4.56 -4.05 1.17
CA ASP A 43 4.42 -2.80 1.91
C ASP A 43 5.36 -1.71 1.40
N LEU A 44 6.59 -2.08 1.02
CA LEU A 44 7.54 -1.12 0.47
C LEU A 44 7.03 -0.51 -0.83
N VAL A 45 6.50 -1.33 -1.73
CA VAL A 45 5.90 -0.86 -2.99
C VAL A 45 4.68 0.01 -2.71
N VAL A 46 3.85 -0.36 -1.74
CA VAL A 46 2.70 0.48 -1.35
C VAL A 46 3.17 1.84 -0.85
N ALA A 47 4.19 1.89 0.00
CA ALA A 47 4.74 3.16 0.51
C ALA A 47 5.30 4.02 -0.61
N GLU A 48 6.10 3.46 -1.51
CA GLU A 48 6.63 4.18 -2.66
C GLU A 48 5.52 4.71 -3.56
N THR A 49 4.51 3.90 -3.84
CA THR A 49 3.35 4.29 -4.65
C THR A 49 2.59 5.44 -4.00
N TYR A 50 2.34 5.32 -2.70
CA TYR A 50 1.64 6.34 -1.92
C TYR A 50 2.34 7.70 -2.00
N PHE A 51 3.65 7.73 -1.80
CA PHE A 51 4.41 8.96 -1.90
C PHE A 51 4.49 9.48 -3.33
N ALA A 52 4.67 8.60 -4.32
CA ALA A 52 4.73 9.00 -5.73
C ALA A 52 3.41 9.62 -6.21
N LEU A 53 2.27 9.05 -5.84
CA LEU A 53 0.96 9.61 -6.17
C LEU A 53 0.83 11.05 -5.70
N GLN A 54 1.27 11.33 -4.47
CA GLN A 54 1.19 12.67 -3.90
C GLN A 54 2.22 13.63 -4.47
N HIS A 55 3.48 13.22 -4.57
CA HIS A 55 4.60 14.13 -4.86
C HIS A 55 4.93 14.23 -6.34
N HIS A 56 4.68 13.20 -7.15
CA HIS A 56 4.92 13.23 -8.58
C HIS A 56 3.67 13.50 -9.40
N TYR A 57 2.52 13.01 -8.93
CA TYR A 57 1.27 13.11 -9.67
C TYR A 57 0.29 14.13 -9.07
N GLY A 58 0.64 14.74 -7.95
CA GLY A 58 -0.20 15.75 -7.31
C GLY A 58 -1.54 15.24 -6.80
N VAL A 59 -1.66 13.94 -6.55
CA VAL A 59 -2.88 13.34 -6.04
C VAL A 59 -3.04 13.69 -4.56
N PRO A 60 -4.20 14.21 -4.12
CA PRO A 60 -4.43 14.48 -2.70
C PRO A 60 -4.30 13.21 -1.85
N LYS A 61 -3.83 13.37 -0.63
CA LYS A 61 -3.58 12.25 0.29
C LYS A 61 -4.77 11.31 0.42
N ASN A 62 -5.96 11.83 0.62
CA ASN A 62 -7.17 11.01 0.78
C ASN A 62 -7.50 10.22 -0.49
N GLU A 63 -7.25 10.80 -1.66
CA GLU A 63 -7.47 10.11 -2.93
C GLU A 63 -6.41 9.03 -3.19
N ALA A 64 -5.15 9.30 -2.80
CA ALA A 64 -4.09 8.30 -2.90
C ALA A 64 -4.41 7.08 -2.01
N LEU A 65 -4.86 7.31 -0.78
CA LEU A 65 -5.29 6.23 0.12
C LEU A 65 -6.48 5.47 -0.44
N GLN A 66 -7.45 6.17 -1.02
CA GLN A 66 -8.62 5.55 -1.62
C GLN A 66 -8.25 4.67 -2.82
N ALA A 67 -7.34 5.14 -3.67
CA ALA A 67 -6.88 4.37 -4.83
C ALA A 67 -6.21 3.06 -4.38
N LEU A 68 -5.35 3.12 -3.39
CA LEU A 68 -4.67 1.94 -2.84
C LEU A 68 -5.67 0.99 -2.17
N ARG A 69 -6.61 1.53 -1.40
CA ARG A 69 -7.66 0.74 -0.76
C ARG A 69 -8.49 -0.02 -1.79
N SER A 70 -8.92 0.67 -2.83
CA SER A 70 -9.72 0.07 -3.91
C SER A 70 -8.97 -1.01 -4.66
N MET A 71 -7.67 -0.81 -4.89
CA MET A 71 -6.82 -1.79 -5.56
C MET A 71 -6.86 -3.15 -4.84
N PHE A 72 -6.71 -3.14 -3.52
CA PHE A 72 -6.78 -4.39 -2.74
C PHE A 72 -8.20 -4.91 -2.57
N ALA A 73 -9.18 -4.01 -2.44
CA ALA A 73 -10.58 -4.40 -2.23
C ALA A 73 -11.18 -5.14 -3.43
N GLU A 74 -10.68 -4.89 -4.63
CA GLU A 74 -11.11 -5.59 -5.85
C GLU A 74 -10.70 -7.06 -5.85
N GLY A 75 -9.73 -7.44 -5.01
CA GLY A 75 -9.37 -8.84 -4.77
C GLY A 75 -8.44 -9.49 -5.77
N GLU A 76 -8.12 -8.82 -6.88
CA GLU A 76 -7.17 -9.34 -7.87
C GLU A 76 -5.74 -9.27 -7.38
N ILE A 77 -5.38 -8.15 -6.74
CA ILE A 77 -4.04 -7.87 -6.23
C ILE A 77 -4.05 -8.04 -4.72
N VAL A 78 -3.09 -8.79 -4.20
CA VAL A 78 -3.02 -9.14 -2.79
C VAL A 78 -1.86 -8.41 -2.12
N SER A 79 -2.10 -7.90 -0.93
CA SER A 79 -1.07 -7.32 -0.08
C SER A 79 -0.23 -8.46 0.52
N SER A 80 1.09 -8.42 0.30
CA SER A 80 1.99 -9.42 0.89
C SER A 80 2.40 -9.09 2.32
N GLY A 81 2.01 -7.91 2.82
CA GLY A 81 2.31 -7.44 4.18
C GLY A 81 1.08 -6.88 4.86
N SER A 82 1.23 -5.74 5.53
CA SER A 82 0.19 -5.12 6.36
C SER A 82 -0.66 -4.05 5.66
N ALA A 83 -0.31 -3.67 4.43
CA ALA A 83 -0.90 -2.50 3.78
C ALA A 83 -2.42 -2.58 3.68
N ALA A 84 -2.96 -3.69 3.18
CA ALA A 84 -4.41 -3.83 2.98
C ALA A 84 -5.17 -3.70 4.30
N GLU A 85 -4.65 -4.29 5.36
CA GLU A 85 -5.22 -4.24 6.69
C GLU A 85 -5.24 -2.81 7.25
N VAL A 86 -4.14 -2.09 7.11
CA VAL A 86 -4.02 -0.71 7.60
C VAL A 86 -4.93 0.24 6.79
N LEU A 87 -5.05 0.02 5.49
CA LEU A 87 -5.83 0.89 4.59
C LEU A 87 -7.33 0.91 4.92
N VAL A 88 -7.86 -0.12 5.56
CA VAL A 88 -9.29 -0.16 5.91
C VAL A 88 -9.64 0.71 7.12
N LYS A 89 -8.65 1.29 7.80
CA LYS A 89 -8.90 2.18 8.93
C LYS A 89 -9.65 3.42 8.49
N SER A 90 -10.76 3.70 9.17
CA SER A 90 -11.54 4.93 8.99
C SER A 90 -10.73 6.15 9.44
N GLY A 91 -10.80 7.26 8.67
CA GLY A 91 -10.10 8.50 9.00
C GLY A 91 -8.59 8.46 8.82
N LEU A 92 -8.07 7.55 8.02
CA LEU A 92 -6.63 7.37 7.85
C LEU A 92 -5.93 8.61 7.30
N ALA A 93 -6.59 9.38 6.44
CA ALA A 93 -6.01 10.59 5.83
C ALA A 93 -5.61 11.65 6.87
N THR A 94 -6.31 11.71 7.99
CA THR A 94 -6.05 12.67 9.08
C THR A 94 -5.49 12.01 10.33
N ALA A 95 -5.31 10.70 10.31
CA ALA A 95 -4.81 9.96 11.47
C ALA A 95 -3.36 10.33 11.80
N LYS A 96 -3.05 10.33 13.08
CA LYS A 96 -1.68 10.48 13.61
C LYS A 96 -1.41 9.36 14.61
N PRO A 97 -0.36 8.56 14.42
CA PRO A 97 0.54 8.60 13.27
C PRO A 97 -0.19 8.20 11.97
N GLY A 98 0.43 8.54 10.85
CA GLY A 98 -0.16 8.34 9.53
C GLY A 98 -0.05 6.91 9.00
N PHE A 99 -0.39 6.77 7.73
CA PHE A 99 -0.49 5.48 7.06
C PHE A 99 0.82 4.67 7.10
N VAL A 100 1.93 5.27 6.66
CA VAL A 100 3.22 4.53 6.57
C VAL A 100 3.70 4.12 7.96
N ASP A 101 3.61 5.03 8.94
CA ASP A 101 3.98 4.70 10.33
C ASP A 101 3.14 3.55 10.88
N ARG A 102 1.86 3.48 10.51
CA ARG A 102 0.97 2.38 10.93
C ARG A 102 1.32 1.06 10.26
N MET A 103 1.78 1.10 9.00
CA MET A 103 2.28 -0.12 8.34
C MET A 103 3.54 -0.63 9.04
N ILE A 104 4.46 0.26 9.36
CA ILE A 104 5.70 -0.08 10.09
C ILE A 104 5.34 -0.72 11.42
N HIS A 105 4.47 -0.07 12.18
CA HIS A 105 3.99 -0.57 13.47
C HIS A 105 3.35 -1.96 13.35
N SER A 106 2.47 -2.14 12.37
CA SER A 106 1.79 -3.41 12.15
C SER A 106 2.79 -4.54 11.84
N THR A 107 3.82 -4.25 11.05
CA THR A 107 4.86 -5.23 10.74
C THR A 107 5.58 -5.71 12.01
N TYR A 108 5.95 -4.79 12.89
CA TYR A 108 6.63 -5.16 14.14
C TYR A 108 5.71 -5.92 15.11
N THR A 109 4.46 -5.51 15.23
CA THR A 109 3.51 -6.22 16.09
C THR A 109 3.23 -7.64 15.61
N GLN A 110 3.19 -7.85 14.30
CA GLN A 110 3.03 -9.19 13.73
C GLN A 110 4.22 -10.10 14.04
N LEU A 111 5.39 -9.52 14.23
CA LEU A 111 6.58 -10.25 14.69
C LEU A 111 6.57 -10.51 16.20
N GLY A 112 5.56 -10.03 16.92
CA GLY A 112 5.51 -10.10 18.37
C GLY A 112 6.40 -9.09 19.07
N GLY A 113 6.82 -8.03 18.36
CA GLY A 113 7.76 -7.05 18.88
C GLY A 113 7.12 -5.73 19.29
N VAL A 114 8.00 -4.81 19.69
CA VAL A 114 7.65 -3.44 20.10
C VAL A 114 8.28 -2.47 19.11
N MET A 115 7.53 -1.45 18.70
CA MET A 115 8.08 -0.38 17.88
C MET A 115 8.65 0.72 18.75
N VAL A 116 9.89 1.09 18.51
CA VAL A 116 10.53 2.23 19.16
C VAL A 116 10.55 3.41 18.19
N THR A 117 10.13 4.58 18.65
CA THR A 117 9.97 5.76 17.79
C THR A 117 10.17 7.05 18.58
N PHE A 118 10.48 8.15 17.88
CA PHE A 118 10.41 9.48 18.43
C PHE A 118 9.05 10.15 18.19
N GLU A 119 8.17 9.54 17.40
CA GLU A 119 6.86 10.10 17.04
C GLU A 119 5.91 10.03 18.24
N GLN A 120 5.59 11.18 18.82
CA GLN A 120 4.74 11.27 20.01
C GLN A 120 3.32 10.75 19.77
N SER A 121 2.77 10.96 18.58
CA SER A 121 1.41 10.52 18.28
C SER A 121 1.27 8.98 18.26
N ALA A 122 2.37 8.26 18.16
CA ALA A 122 2.35 6.79 18.19
C ALA A 122 2.06 6.21 19.57
N LYS A 123 2.07 7.02 20.62
CA LYS A 123 1.75 6.55 21.98
C LYS A 123 0.40 5.87 22.10
N LYS A 124 -0.55 6.25 21.28
CA LYS A 124 -1.90 5.67 21.26
C LYS A 124 -1.95 4.26 20.71
N LEU A 125 -0.91 3.82 20.01
CA LEU A 125 -0.84 2.48 19.44
C LEU A 125 -0.29 1.49 20.48
N PRO A 126 -0.75 0.22 20.45
CA PRO A 126 -0.22 -0.79 21.36
C PRO A 126 1.21 -1.15 21.00
N SER A 127 1.97 -1.64 21.97
CA SER A 127 3.35 -2.11 21.76
C SER A 127 4.25 -1.05 21.12
N VAL A 128 4.18 0.17 21.62
CA VAL A 128 5.01 1.29 21.20
C VAL A 128 5.77 1.84 22.39
N ARG A 129 7.05 2.15 22.15
CA ARG A 129 7.89 2.89 23.09
C ARG A 129 8.36 4.17 22.41
N VAL A 130 7.95 5.30 22.96
CA VAL A 130 8.39 6.62 22.47
C VAL A 130 9.61 7.06 23.28
N LEU A 131 10.68 7.44 22.60
CA LEU A 131 11.91 7.95 23.24
C LEU A 131 11.81 9.44 23.55
#